data_8d39257b33c71dafb8721be7faad1b91
#
_entry.id   8d39257b33c71dafb8721be7faad1b91
#
_cell.length_a   1.000
_cell.length_b   1.000
_cell.length_c   1.000
_cell.angle_alpha   90.00
_cell.angle_beta   90.00
_cell.angle_gamma   90.00
#
_symmetry.space_group_name_H-M   'P 1'
#
loop_
_entity.id
_entity.type
_entity.pdbx_description
1 polymer ?
#
loop_
_entity_poly.entity_id
_entity_poly.type
_entity_poly.pdbx_seq_one_letter_code
_entity_poly.pdbx_strand_id
1 'polypeptide(L)'
;MSLTVAVCITTHNRRDELSRTLAALSGLNPAPDAILVAVDGCRDGTLELLREKFPHVRLLIHEQAQGSIPSRNELATACGCDVFLSLDDDSYPLEKDCIARIRDLFTMRSRLAVASFPQRSDEFPESLTASDLGRSQFVGSYANSGAAIRRSVFELLGGYPGFFFHAYEEPDFALRCVAAGWQVWHDTSLTIRHHFTGTQRNEIRTHQRHARNEFWSVLLRCPAPQCFGVALFRIVRQLGYAWKRGLDWVVREPAWWLAALGGISRALVERKPLPWAKYRAWMELVRTPITSEEEWNAKFGAGAS
;
A
#
# COMPACT_ATOMS: atom_id res chain seq x y z
N MET A 1 -19.00 -19.69 7.60
CA MET A 1 -19.47 -18.34 7.18
C MET A 1 -18.58 -17.86 6.06
N SER A 2 -19.12 -17.17 5.07
CA SER A 2 -18.32 -16.55 4.00
C SER A 2 -17.57 -15.37 4.56
N LEU A 3 -16.31 -15.12 4.09
CA LEU A 3 -15.53 -13.96 4.47
C LEU A 3 -16.24 -12.66 4.06
N THR A 4 -16.19 -11.65 4.90
CA THR A 4 -16.71 -10.31 4.62
C THR A 4 -15.63 -9.42 4.02
N VAL A 5 -16.00 -8.57 3.04
CA VAL A 5 -15.07 -7.69 2.32
C VAL A 5 -15.56 -6.25 2.33
N ALA A 6 -14.79 -5.35 2.93
CA ALA A 6 -15.02 -3.92 2.86
C ALA A 6 -14.16 -3.26 1.77
N VAL A 7 -14.61 -2.10 1.27
CA VAL A 7 -13.77 -1.18 0.48
C VAL A 7 -13.39 0.00 1.34
N CYS A 8 -12.08 0.33 1.39
CA CYS A 8 -11.52 1.41 2.20
C CYS A 8 -10.78 2.41 1.29
N ILE A 9 -11.20 3.67 1.31
CA ILE A 9 -10.68 4.73 0.44
C ILE A 9 -10.18 5.90 1.28
N THR A 10 -9.02 6.45 0.96
CA THR A 10 -8.53 7.72 1.52
C THR A 10 -8.62 8.82 0.48
N THR A 11 -9.06 10.02 0.87
CA THR A 11 -9.16 11.16 -0.04
C THR A 11 -8.72 12.46 0.61
N HIS A 12 -8.09 13.35 -0.18
CA HIS A 12 -7.71 14.71 0.22
C HIS A 12 -7.87 15.69 -0.94
N ASN A 13 -8.94 16.52 -0.91
CA ASN A 13 -9.22 17.54 -1.94
C ASN A 13 -9.24 17.00 -3.38
N ARG A 14 -9.94 15.87 -3.60
CA ARG A 14 -10.08 15.21 -4.91
C ARG A 14 -11.52 14.72 -5.12
N ARG A 15 -12.49 15.62 -4.88
CA ARG A 15 -13.93 15.37 -4.90
C ARG A 15 -14.41 14.63 -6.16
N ASP A 16 -13.96 15.08 -7.32
CA ASP A 16 -14.46 14.56 -8.60
C ASP A 16 -13.88 13.17 -8.92
N GLU A 17 -12.64 12.91 -8.53
CA GLU A 17 -12.02 11.58 -8.64
C GLU A 17 -12.73 10.58 -7.71
N LEU A 18 -12.94 10.95 -6.45
CA LEU A 18 -13.68 10.13 -5.50
C LEU A 18 -15.11 9.83 -5.99
N SER A 19 -15.79 10.83 -6.55
CA SER A 19 -17.14 10.65 -7.10
C SER A 19 -17.16 9.61 -8.21
N ARG A 20 -16.17 9.62 -9.11
CA ARG A 20 -16.01 8.64 -10.19
C ARG A 20 -15.76 7.24 -9.63
N THR A 21 -14.85 7.13 -8.67
CA THR A 21 -14.52 5.86 -8.01
C THR A 21 -15.75 5.26 -7.33
N LEU A 22 -16.49 6.02 -6.53
CA LEU A 22 -17.69 5.54 -5.84
C LEU A 22 -18.80 5.15 -6.82
N ALA A 23 -18.96 5.89 -7.93
CA ALA A 23 -19.89 5.53 -9.00
C ALA A 23 -19.51 4.19 -9.67
N ALA A 24 -18.22 3.92 -9.88
CA ALA A 24 -17.76 2.63 -10.40
C ALA A 24 -18.03 1.48 -9.40
N LEU A 25 -17.80 1.71 -8.11
CA LEU A 25 -18.04 0.71 -7.06
C LEU A 25 -19.52 0.34 -6.90
N SER A 26 -20.45 1.26 -7.21
CA SER A 26 -21.89 0.97 -7.17
C SER A 26 -22.34 -0.08 -8.21
N GLY A 27 -21.51 -0.33 -9.23
CA GLY A 27 -21.74 -1.35 -10.25
C GLY A 27 -21.23 -2.75 -9.90
N LEU A 28 -20.62 -2.94 -8.72
CA LEU A 28 -20.09 -4.24 -8.29
C LEU A 28 -21.23 -5.22 -7.90
N ASN A 29 -21.08 -6.48 -8.31
CA ASN A 29 -22.01 -7.55 -7.98
C ASN A 29 -21.25 -8.86 -7.72
N PRO A 30 -21.22 -9.39 -6.48
CA PRO A 30 -21.89 -8.82 -5.30
C PRO A 30 -21.30 -7.48 -4.86
N ALA A 31 -22.11 -6.67 -4.20
CA ALA A 31 -21.66 -5.46 -3.56
C ALA A 31 -20.67 -5.77 -2.39
N PRO A 32 -19.75 -4.86 -2.04
CA PRO A 32 -18.98 -4.99 -0.81
C PRO A 32 -19.87 -4.92 0.42
N ASP A 33 -19.46 -5.59 1.52
CA ASP A 33 -20.21 -5.60 2.77
C ASP A 33 -20.22 -4.21 3.46
N ALA A 34 -19.22 -3.39 3.18
CA ALA A 34 -19.16 -1.99 3.58
C ALA A 34 -18.26 -1.17 2.64
N ILE A 35 -18.55 0.12 2.51
CA ILE A 35 -17.63 1.10 1.89
C ILE A 35 -17.33 2.16 2.94
N LEU A 36 -16.04 2.41 3.18
CA LEU A 36 -15.56 3.40 4.14
C LEU A 36 -14.66 4.40 3.41
N VAL A 37 -14.85 5.69 3.72
CA VAL A 37 -14.02 6.78 3.17
C VAL A 37 -13.44 7.60 4.30
N ALA A 38 -12.14 7.78 4.32
CA ALA A 38 -11.47 8.76 5.17
C ALA A 38 -11.34 10.09 4.41
N VAL A 39 -12.06 11.09 4.90
CA VAL A 39 -12.04 12.48 4.40
C VAL A 39 -10.95 13.23 5.17
N ASP A 40 -9.74 13.26 4.59
CA ASP A 40 -8.53 13.71 5.29
C ASP A 40 -8.27 15.20 5.08
N GLY A 41 -8.96 16.06 5.88
CA GLY A 41 -8.80 17.51 5.83
C GLY A 41 -9.28 18.15 4.52
N CYS A 42 -10.31 17.61 3.90
CA CYS A 42 -10.86 18.14 2.64
C CYS A 42 -11.57 19.49 2.82
N ARG A 43 -11.43 20.37 1.82
CA ARG A 43 -12.05 21.72 1.77
C ARG A 43 -12.67 22.04 0.41
N ASP A 44 -12.84 21.04 -0.45
CA ASP A 44 -13.27 21.16 -1.84
C ASP A 44 -14.75 20.74 -2.07
N GLY A 45 -15.53 20.59 -0.99
CA GLY A 45 -16.91 20.11 -1.05
C GLY A 45 -17.03 18.58 -1.10
N THR A 46 -15.94 17.84 -0.82
CA THR A 46 -15.96 16.37 -0.77
C THR A 46 -16.96 15.84 0.24
N LEU A 47 -17.03 16.44 1.44
CA LEU A 47 -17.91 15.97 2.51
C LEU A 47 -19.39 16.14 2.17
N GLU A 48 -19.74 17.28 1.58
CA GLU A 48 -21.09 17.60 1.09
C GLU A 48 -21.51 16.61 0.00
N LEU A 49 -20.63 16.37 -0.98
CA LEU A 49 -20.87 15.39 -2.04
C LEU A 49 -21.17 13.98 -1.47
N LEU A 50 -20.39 13.53 -0.49
CA LEU A 50 -20.55 12.21 0.11
C LEU A 50 -21.90 12.09 0.84
N ARG A 51 -22.30 13.10 1.60
CA ARG A 51 -23.56 13.11 2.34
C ARG A 51 -24.78 13.14 1.41
N GLU A 52 -24.69 13.86 0.30
CA GLU A 52 -25.79 14.02 -0.65
C GLU A 52 -25.92 12.81 -1.59
N LYS A 53 -24.81 12.36 -2.19
CA LYS A 53 -24.86 11.36 -3.27
C LYS A 53 -24.54 9.94 -2.82
N PHE A 54 -23.82 9.76 -1.71
CA PHE A 54 -23.37 8.46 -1.24
C PHE A 54 -23.67 8.23 0.26
N PRO A 55 -24.94 8.37 0.71
CA PRO A 55 -25.31 8.31 2.12
C PRO A 55 -25.08 6.94 2.76
N HIS A 56 -24.86 5.88 1.98
CA HIS A 56 -24.55 4.53 2.43
C HIS A 56 -23.06 4.33 2.77
N VAL A 57 -22.20 5.29 2.41
CA VAL A 57 -20.76 5.24 2.68
C VAL A 57 -20.50 5.66 4.13
N ARG A 58 -19.73 4.87 4.85
CA ARG A 58 -19.29 5.20 6.22
C ARG A 58 -18.11 6.17 6.16
N LEU A 59 -18.17 7.27 6.90
CA LEU A 59 -17.16 8.33 6.84
C LEU A 59 -16.31 8.37 8.11
N LEU A 60 -15.00 8.48 7.92
CA LEU A 60 -14.05 8.95 8.93
C LEU A 60 -13.62 10.36 8.51
N ILE A 61 -13.84 11.35 9.39
CA ILE A 61 -13.66 12.76 9.05
C ILE A 61 -12.55 13.34 9.90
N HIS A 62 -11.49 13.84 9.25
CA HIS A 62 -10.42 14.59 9.89
C HIS A 62 -10.54 16.07 9.52
N GLU A 63 -10.53 16.94 10.51
CA GLU A 63 -10.54 18.39 10.29
C GLU A 63 -9.23 18.90 9.65
N GLN A 64 -8.13 18.22 9.96
CA GLN A 64 -6.80 18.50 9.43
C GLN A 64 -6.21 17.24 8.80
N ALA A 65 -5.49 17.40 7.70
CA ALA A 65 -4.86 16.29 7.00
C ALA A 65 -3.82 15.58 7.88
N GLN A 66 -4.06 14.32 8.18
CA GLN A 66 -3.17 13.44 8.95
C GLN A 66 -2.25 12.62 8.03
N GLY A 67 -2.59 12.51 6.75
CA GLY A 67 -1.91 11.71 5.74
C GLY A 67 -2.60 10.38 5.44
N SER A 68 -2.31 9.84 4.27
CA SER A 68 -2.96 8.62 3.80
C SER A 68 -2.68 7.41 4.71
N ILE A 69 -1.51 7.31 5.32
CA ILE A 69 -1.11 6.16 6.15
C ILE A 69 -1.90 6.10 7.46
N PRO A 70 -1.98 7.15 8.31
CA PRO A 70 -2.86 7.16 9.46
C PRO A 70 -4.32 6.88 9.09
N SER A 71 -4.83 7.54 8.04
CA SER A 71 -6.19 7.35 7.56
C SER A 71 -6.48 5.89 7.15
N ARG A 72 -5.54 5.21 6.46
CA ARG A 72 -5.67 3.78 6.14
C ARG A 72 -5.66 2.89 7.37
N ASN A 73 -4.83 3.18 8.38
CA ASN A 73 -4.84 2.44 9.64
C ASN A 73 -6.19 2.52 10.34
N GLU A 74 -6.78 3.71 10.41
CA GLU A 74 -8.08 3.92 11.03
C GLU A 74 -9.21 3.23 10.24
N LEU A 75 -9.19 3.32 8.90
CA LEU A 75 -10.14 2.60 8.05
C LEU A 75 -10.07 1.09 8.26
N ALA A 76 -8.87 0.51 8.30
CA ALA A 76 -8.67 -0.92 8.52
C ALA A 76 -9.21 -1.38 9.88
N THR A 77 -9.09 -0.56 10.92
CA THR A 77 -9.68 -0.82 12.25
C THR A 77 -11.19 -0.67 12.24
N ALA A 78 -11.70 0.38 11.58
CA ALA A 78 -13.14 0.71 11.57
C ALA A 78 -13.98 -0.18 10.65
N CYS A 79 -13.39 -0.88 9.67
CA CYS A 79 -14.14 -1.60 8.65
C CYS A 79 -14.95 -2.78 9.21
N GLY A 80 -14.46 -3.46 10.25
CA GLY A 80 -15.14 -4.58 10.90
C GLY A 80 -15.27 -5.85 10.05
N CYS A 81 -14.70 -5.87 8.84
CA CYS A 81 -14.72 -7.00 7.90
C CYS A 81 -13.47 -7.86 8.00
N ASP A 82 -13.52 -9.08 7.44
CA ASP A 82 -12.37 -10.01 7.46
C ASP A 82 -11.25 -9.57 6.53
N VAL A 83 -11.62 -8.99 5.38
CA VAL A 83 -10.73 -8.47 4.35
C VAL A 83 -11.15 -7.05 4.00
N PHE A 84 -10.22 -6.16 3.76
CA PHE A 84 -10.49 -4.86 3.17
C PHE A 84 -9.72 -4.66 1.88
N LEU A 85 -10.43 -4.17 0.86
CA LEU A 85 -9.84 -3.69 -0.40
C LEU A 85 -9.45 -2.23 -0.21
N SER A 86 -8.15 -1.96 -0.14
CA SER A 86 -7.59 -0.61 -0.09
C SER A 86 -7.55 -0.03 -1.49
N LEU A 87 -8.13 1.15 -1.66
CA LEU A 87 -8.13 1.93 -2.89
C LEU A 87 -7.69 3.37 -2.62
N ASP A 88 -7.19 4.02 -3.67
CA ASP A 88 -7.09 5.49 -3.72
C ASP A 88 -8.41 6.08 -4.23
N ASP A 89 -8.59 7.38 -4.06
CA ASP A 89 -9.80 8.08 -4.54
C ASP A 89 -9.93 8.11 -6.07
N ASP A 90 -8.89 7.70 -6.81
CA ASP A 90 -8.83 7.61 -8.26
C ASP A 90 -8.65 6.17 -8.78
N SER A 91 -8.94 5.16 -7.95
CA SER A 91 -8.76 3.76 -8.34
C SER A 91 -9.99 2.89 -8.04
N TYR A 92 -10.29 1.93 -8.94
CA TYR A 92 -11.41 1.00 -8.78
C TYR A 92 -11.18 -0.27 -9.60
N PRO A 93 -11.76 -1.43 -9.20
CA PRO A 93 -11.68 -2.67 -9.97
C PRO A 93 -12.49 -2.58 -11.26
N LEU A 94 -12.00 -3.22 -12.33
CA LEU A 94 -12.70 -3.29 -13.62
C LEU A 94 -13.71 -4.43 -13.67
N GLU A 95 -13.42 -5.53 -13.00
CA GLU A 95 -14.30 -6.71 -12.94
C GLU A 95 -15.43 -6.49 -11.92
N LYS A 96 -16.68 -6.65 -12.39
CA LYS A 96 -17.85 -6.44 -11.53
C LYS A 96 -17.99 -7.45 -10.41
N ASP A 97 -17.44 -8.63 -10.57
CA ASP A 97 -17.45 -9.74 -9.60
C ASP A 97 -16.22 -9.75 -8.68
N CYS A 98 -15.46 -8.65 -8.63
CA CYS A 98 -14.21 -8.57 -7.87
C CYS A 98 -14.37 -8.95 -6.38
N ILE A 99 -15.48 -8.59 -5.75
CA ILE A 99 -15.74 -8.90 -4.33
C ILE A 99 -15.86 -10.42 -4.12
N ALA A 100 -16.55 -11.13 -5.02
CA ALA A 100 -16.64 -12.59 -4.98
C ALA A 100 -15.25 -13.22 -5.15
N ARG A 101 -14.48 -12.79 -6.16
CA ARG A 101 -13.13 -13.31 -6.41
C ARG A 101 -12.17 -13.05 -5.24
N ILE A 102 -12.24 -11.88 -4.60
CA ILE A 102 -11.46 -11.59 -3.39
C ILE A 102 -11.83 -12.56 -2.26
N ARG A 103 -13.13 -12.79 -2.01
CA ARG A 103 -13.59 -13.77 -1.01
C ARG A 103 -13.04 -15.16 -1.26
N ASP A 104 -13.15 -15.64 -2.50
CA ASP A 104 -12.68 -16.97 -2.91
C ASP A 104 -11.16 -17.08 -2.74
N LEU A 105 -10.40 -16.08 -3.19
CA LEU A 105 -8.96 -16.04 -3.09
C LEU A 105 -8.49 -16.14 -1.62
N PHE A 106 -9.08 -15.34 -0.71
CA PHE A 106 -8.72 -15.36 0.71
C PHE A 106 -9.26 -16.58 1.45
N THR A 107 -10.30 -17.22 0.97
CA THR A 107 -10.81 -18.49 1.50
C THR A 107 -9.88 -19.64 1.12
N MET A 108 -9.47 -19.72 -0.15
CA MET A 108 -8.56 -20.75 -0.64
C MET A 108 -7.15 -20.64 -0.07
N ARG A 109 -6.68 -19.42 0.18
CA ARG A 109 -5.31 -19.14 0.66
C ARG A 109 -5.34 -18.64 2.11
N SER A 110 -5.38 -19.55 3.08
CA SER A 110 -5.46 -19.20 4.51
C SER A 110 -4.27 -18.37 5.01
N ARG A 111 -3.08 -18.51 4.39
CA ARG A 111 -1.85 -17.76 4.70
C ARG A 111 -1.71 -16.45 3.91
N LEU A 112 -2.70 -16.07 3.11
CA LEU A 112 -2.66 -14.83 2.35
C LEU A 112 -2.93 -13.64 3.26
N ALA A 113 -1.94 -12.74 3.37
CA ALA A 113 -2.07 -11.46 4.04
C ALA A 113 -2.52 -10.36 3.08
N VAL A 114 -1.90 -10.30 1.89
CA VAL A 114 -2.14 -9.25 0.89
C VAL A 114 -2.26 -9.88 -0.49
N ALA A 115 -3.30 -9.48 -1.22
CA ALA A 115 -3.42 -9.69 -2.66
C ALA A 115 -3.40 -8.33 -3.36
N SER A 116 -2.47 -8.12 -4.30
CA SER A 116 -2.43 -6.95 -5.17
C SER A 116 -2.77 -7.34 -6.60
N PHE A 117 -3.21 -6.38 -7.40
CA PHE A 117 -3.71 -6.64 -8.74
C PHE A 117 -3.00 -5.74 -9.78
N PRO A 118 -2.88 -6.18 -11.05
CA PRO A 118 -2.39 -5.36 -12.15
C PRO A 118 -3.16 -4.06 -12.26
N GLN A 119 -2.45 -2.98 -12.56
CA GLN A 119 -3.07 -1.67 -12.72
C GLN A 119 -3.08 -1.23 -14.18
N ARG A 120 -4.20 -0.68 -14.61
CA ARG A 120 -4.35 0.07 -15.85
C ARG A 120 -4.34 1.55 -15.50
N SER A 121 -3.21 2.21 -15.74
CA SER A 121 -2.94 3.55 -15.26
C SER A 121 -2.63 4.53 -16.39
N ASP A 122 -3.13 5.75 -16.29
CA ASP A 122 -2.75 6.84 -17.20
C ASP A 122 -1.29 7.27 -16.99
N GLU A 123 -0.68 6.94 -15.85
CA GLU A 123 0.75 7.11 -15.60
C GLU A 123 1.62 6.25 -16.54
N PHE A 124 1.08 5.08 -16.93
CA PHE A 124 1.69 4.13 -17.84
C PHE A 124 0.70 3.80 -18.95
N PRO A 125 0.57 4.65 -20.00
CA PRO A 125 -0.48 4.54 -21.02
C PRO A 125 -0.50 3.18 -21.75
N GLU A 126 0.63 2.52 -21.88
CA GLU A 126 0.75 1.18 -22.42
C GLU A 126 -0.01 0.13 -21.61
N SER A 127 -0.16 0.36 -20.29
CA SER A 127 -0.92 -0.54 -19.41
C SER A 127 -2.41 -0.54 -19.70
N LEU A 128 -2.95 0.55 -20.28
CA LEU A 128 -4.39 0.69 -20.54
C LEU A 128 -4.92 -0.33 -21.53
N THR A 129 -4.08 -0.74 -22.49
CA THR A 129 -4.43 -1.67 -23.58
C THR A 129 -3.64 -2.97 -23.53
N ALA A 130 -2.77 -3.16 -22.55
CA ALA A 130 -1.96 -4.35 -22.44
C ALA A 130 -2.85 -5.62 -22.37
N SER A 131 -2.61 -6.58 -23.27
CA SER A 131 -3.26 -7.89 -23.24
C SER A 131 -2.62 -8.83 -22.26
N ASP A 132 -1.31 -8.70 -22.02
CA ASP A 132 -0.56 -9.48 -21.04
C ASP A 132 -0.53 -8.73 -19.71
N LEU A 133 -1.14 -9.31 -18.69
CA LEU A 133 -1.16 -8.83 -17.31
C LEU A 133 -0.01 -9.41 -16.46
N GLY A 134 0.90 -10.15 -17.09
CA GLY A 134 1.97 -10.86 -16.42
C GLY A 134 1.51 -12.16 -15.75
N ARG A 135 2.23 -12.57 -14.70
CA ARG A 135 1.96 -13.82 -13.99
C ARG A 135 1.62 -13.55 -12.54
N SER A 136 0.69 -14.33 -12.01
CA SER A 136 0.43 -14.36 -10.58
C SER A 136 1.64 -14.93 -9.84
N GLN A 137 2.09 -14.22 -8.77
CA GLN A 137 3.35 -14.54 -8.09
C GLN A 137 3.43 -13.95 -6.69
N PHE A 138 4.28 -14.52 -5.84
CA PHE A 138 4.63 -13.94 -4.55
C PHE A 138 5.57 -12.75 -4.74
N VAL A 139 5.28 -11.66 -4.06
CA VAL A 139 5.99 -10.39 -4.22
C VAL A 139 6.44 -9.82 -2.87
N GLY A 140 7.48 -9.00 -2.88
CA GLY A 140 7.99 -8.32 -1.68
C GLY A 140 7.44 -6.91 -1.49
N SER A 141 6.53 -6.45 -2.36
CA SER A 141 5.85 -5.16 -2.26
C SER A 141 4.57 -5.19 -3.08
N TYR A 142 3.69 -4.22 -2.86
CA TYR A 142 2.41 -4.08 -3.56
C TYR A 142 2.03 -2.60 -3.67
N ALA A 143 0.90 -2.27 -4.30
CA ALA A 143 0.38 -0.91 -4.38
C ALA A 143 -0.97 -0.80 -3.66
N ASN A 144 -1.11 0.14 -2.74
CA ASN A 144 -2.35 0.37 -1.97
C ASN A 144 -3.52 0.88 -2.82
N SER A 145 -3.26 1.40 -3.99
CA SER A 145 -4.30 1.80 -4.95
C SER A 145 -5.11 0.62 -5.53
N GLY A 146 -4.88 -0.60 -5.03
CA GLY A 146 -5.59 -1.81 -5.43
C GLY A 146 -5.03 -3.03 -4.74
N ALA A 147 -5.17 -3.11 -3.41
CA ALA A 147 -4.73 -4.27 -2.63
C ALA A 147 -5.83 -4.73 -1.66
N ALA A 148 -6.15 -6.02 -1.71
CA ALA A 148 -6.98 -6.66 -0.69
C ALA A 148 -6.10 -7.16 0.45
N ILE A 149 -6.48 -6.88 1.69
CA ILE A 149 -5.64 -7.14 2.87
C ILE A 149 -6.47 -7.85 3.94
N ARG A 150 -5.94 -8.95 4.49
CA ARG A 150 -6.55 -9.66 5.63
C ARG A 150 -6.41 -8.82 6.88
N ARG A 151 -7.55 -8.35 7.43
CA ARG A 151 -7.59 -7.44 8.57
C ARG A 151 -6.90 -8.01 9.81
N SER A 152 -7.16 -9.29 10.15
CA SER A 152 -6.54 -9.91 11.31
C SER A 152 -5.00 -9.93 11.26
N VAL A 153 -4.42 -10.10 10.07
CA VAL A 153 -2.95 -10.04 9.88
C VAL A 153 -2.46 -8.59 9.93
N PHE A 154 -3.23 -7.65 9.37
CA PHE A 154 -2.91 -6.23 9.45
C PHE A 154 -2.81 -5.76 10.91
N GLU A 155 -3.81 -6.12 11.73
CA GLU A 155 -3.84 -5.82 13.16
C GLU A 155 -2.72 -6.54 13.93
N LEU A 156 -2.52 -7.84 13.69
CA LEU A 156 -1.46 -8.65 14.31
C LEU A 156 -0.07 -8.05 14.12
N LEU A 157 0.20 -7.55 12.92
CA LEU A 157 1.48 -6.93 12.57
C LEU A 157 1.56 -5.44 12.93
N GLY A 158 0.50 -4.84 13.48
CA GLY A 158 0.45 -3.47 13.96
C GLY A 158 0.28 -2.41 12.89
N GLY A 159 -0.37 -2.76 11.77
CA GLY A 159 -0.70 -1.83 10.69
C GLY A 159 0.50 -1.18 10.01
N TYR A 160 0.31 -0.04 9.40
CA TYR A 160 1.38 0.76 8.79
C TYR A 160 2.06 1.69 9.81
N PRO A 161 3.34 2.07 9.61
CA PRO A 161 3.99 3.07 10.46
C PRO A 161 3.34 4.45 10.29
N GLY A 162 2.44 4.84 11.20
CA GLY A 162 1.62 6.05 11.07
C GLY A 162 2.44 7.34 10.88
N PHE A 163 3.64 7.42 11.48
CA PHE A 163 4.50 8.60 11.35
C PHE A 163 5.16 8.77 9.97
N PHE A 164 5.00 7.81 9.07
CA PHE A 164 5.43 7.97 7.67
C PHE A 164 4.59 9.02 6.94
N PHE A 165 3.36 9.22 7.36
CA PHE A 165 2.38 10.15 6.78
C PHE A 165 1.89 9.72 5.38
N HIS A 166 2.81 9.43 4.45
CA HIS A 166 2.52 9.04 3.07
C HIS A 166 3.75 8.40 2.43
N ALA A 167 3.57 7.34 1.66
CA ALA A 167 4.54 6.55 0.89
C ALA A 167 5.41 5.58 1.72
N TYR A 168 5.83 4.49 1.07
CA TYR A 168 6.68 3.41 1.58
C TYR A 168 6.03 2.50 2.65
N GLU A 169 4.77 2.64 2.94
CA GLU A 169 4.06 1.77 3.87
C GLU A 169 3.94 0.33 3.36
N GLU A 170 3.76 0.15 2.04
CA GLU A 170 3.54 -1.15 1.42
C GLU A 170 4.79 -2.03 1.45
N PRO A 171 6.01 -1.55 1.10
CA PRO A 171 7.22 -2.34 1.27
C PRO A 171 7.51 -2.69 2.73
N ASP A 172 7.25 -1.77 3.69
CA ASP A 172 7.45 -2.04 5.12
C ASP A 172 6.47 -3.11 5.62
N PHE A 173 5.20 -3.03 5.20
CA PHE A 173 4.20 -4.02 5.61
C PHE A 173 4.45 -5.39 4.95
N ALA A 174 4.75 -5.42 3.65
CA ALA A 174 5.09 -6.64 2.93
C ALA A 174 6.30 -7.36 3.55
N LEU A 175 7.35 -6.61 3.91
CA LEU A 175 8.50 -7.14 4.64
C LEU A 175 8.08 -7.85 5.94
N ARG A 176 7.21 -7.23 6.74
CA ARG A 176 6.73 -7.82 8.01
C ARG A 176 5.84 -9.03 7.77
N CYS A 177 4.96 -9.00 6.76
CA CYS A 177 4.16 -10.15 6.36
C CYS A 177 5.05 -11.33 6.01
N VAL A 178 5.97 -11.16 5.07
CA VAL A 178 6.88 -12.21 4.58
C VAL A 178 7.76 -12.75 5.70
N ALA A 179 8.32 -11.87 6.55
CA ALA A 179 9.15 -12.29 7.69
C ALA A 179 8.38 -13.12 8.74
N ALA A 180 7.07 -12.89 8.86
CA ALA A 180 6.18 -13.66 9.71
C ALA A 180 5.59 -14.92 9.03
N GLY A 181 5.96 -15.20 7.77
CA GLY A 181 5.49 -16.35 7.00
C GLY A 181 4.15 -16.15 6.32
N TRP A 182 3.62 -14.92 6.28
CA TRP A 182 2.41 -14.57 5.55
C TRP A 182 2.71 -14.28 4.09
N GLN A 183 1.80 -14.68 3.20
CA GLN A 183 1.92 -14.51 1.76
C GLN A 183 1.51 -13.09 1.34
N VAL A 184 2.31 -12.49 0.46
CA VAL A 184 1.97 -11.30 -0.31
C VAL A 184 1.96 -11.73 -1.77
N TRP A 185 0.77 -11.69 -2.40
CA TRP A 185 0.49 -12.28 -3.70
C TRP A 185 0.09 -11.21 -4.70
N HIS A 186 0.70 -11.20 -5.86
CA HIS A 186 0.22 -10.47 -7.03
C HIS A 186 -0.67 -11.40 -7.84
N ASP A 187 -1.94 -11.05 -7.97
CA ASP A 187 -2.95 -11.87 -8.63
C ASP A 187 -3.41 -11.20 -9.92
N THR A 188 -3.29 -11.91 -11.05
CA THR A 188 -3.64 -11.39 -12.36
C THR A 188 -5.08 -11.68 -12.78
N SER A 189 -5.91 -12.25 -11.89
CA SER A 189 -7.31 -12.53 -12.16
C SER A 189 -8.21 -11.30 -12.10
N LEU A 190 -7.77 -10.23 -11.43
CA LEU A 190 -8.46 -8.95 -11.31
C LEU A 190 -7.57 -7.82 -11.84
N THR A 191 -8.19 -6.72 -12.22
CA THR A 191 -7.50 -5.53 -12.73
C THR A 191 -8.04 -4.27 -12.07
N ILE A 192 -7.15 -3.38 -11.67
CA ILE A 192 -7.51 -2.08 -11.10
C ILE A 192 -7.33 -0.98 -12.16
N ARG A 193 -8.35 -0.19 -12.40
CA ARG A 193 -8.23 1.08 -13.11
C ARG A 193 -7.70 2.14 -12.14
N HIS A 194 -6.63 2.81 -12.50
CA HIS A 194 -6.06 3.91 -11.73
C HIS A 194 -6.00 5.16 -12.62
N HIS A 195 -6.91 6.11 -12.38
CA HIS A 195 -6.96 7.39 -13.08
C HIS A 195 -5.90 8.33 -12.53
N PHE A 196 -4.68 8.19 -13.03
CA PHE A 196 -3.60 9.07 -12.62
C PHE A 196 -3.83 10.48 -13.15
N THR A 197 -4.00 11.43 -12.24
CA THR A 197 -4.05 12.86 -12.55
C THR A 197 -2.89 13.59 -11.88
N GLY A 198 -2.34 14.62 -12.55
CA GLY A 198 -1.30 15.48 -11.98
C GLY A 198 -1.80 16.41 -10.85
N THR A 199 -3.10 16.43 -10.58
CA THR A 199 -3.73 17.28 -9.57
C THR A 199 -3.22 16.93 -8.17
N GLN A 200 -2.73 17.94 -7.43
CA GLN A 200 -2.19 17.80 -6.07
C GLN A 200 -0.92 16.94 -5.97
N ARG A 201 -0.29 16.54 -7.08
CA ARG A 201 0.92 15.72 -7.09
C ARG A 201 2.18 16.56 -7.30
N ASN A 202 3.20 16.31 -6.50
CA ASN A 202 4.54 16.89 -6.64
C ASN A 202 5.56 15.74 -6.59
N GLU A 203 6.10 15.37 -7.74
CA GLU A 203 7.01 14.23 -7.90
C GLU A 203 8.23 14.32 -6.97
N ILE A 204 8.85 15.50 -6.85
CA ILE A 204 10.01 15.68 -5.99
C ILE A 204 9.64 15.46 -4.52
N ARG A 205 8.51 16.00 -4.08
CA ARG A 205 8.03 15.82 -2.71
C ARG A 205 7.66 14.37 -2.42
N THR A 206 7.09 13.68 -3.39
CA THR A 206 6.77 12.24 -3.29
C THR A 206 8.05 11.42 -3.18
N HIS A 207 9.04 11.69 -4.03
CA HIS A 207 10.36 11.06 -3.95
C HIS A 207 11.02 11.28 -2.59
N GLN A 208 11.04 12.52 -2.11
CA GLN A 208 11.64 12.86 -0.81
C GLN A 208 10.96 12.14 0.35
N ARG A 209 9.63 12.02 0.34
CA ARG A 209 8.89 11.26 1.35
C ARG A 209 9.21 9.77 1.27
N HIS A 210 9.23 9.22 0.07
CA HIS A 210 9.56 7.82 -0.18
C HIS A 210 10.98 7.50 0.30
N ALA A 211 11.99 8.31 -0.07
CA ALA A 211 13.39 8.13 0.32
C ALA A 211 13.57 8.21 1.85
N ARG A 212 12.95 9.21 2.49
CA ARG A 212 12.94 9.37 3.94
C ARG A 212 12.33 8.16 4.65
N ASN A 213 11.16 7.73 4.21
CA ASN A 213 10.43 6.63 4.84
C ASN A 213 11.12 5.28 4.60
N GLU A 214 11.74 5.10 3.44
CA GLU A 214 12.61 3.95 3.18
C GLU A 214 13.76 3.89 4.19
N PHE A 215 14.43 5.02 4.43
CA PHE A 215 15.49 5.11 5.43
C PHE A 215 14.98 4.76 6.84
N TRP A 216 13.82 5.29 7.24
CA TRP A 216 13.21 4.95 8.52
C TRP A 216 12.79 3.48 8.61
N SER A 217 12.28 2.88 7.54
CA SER A 217 11.97 1.45 7.51
C SER A 217 13.23 0.59 7.70
N VAL A 218 14.37 0.99 7.12
CA VAL A 218 15.67 0.33 7.40
C VAL A 218 16.01 0.40 8.89
N LEU A 219 15.89 1.57 9.51
CA LEU A 219 16.14 1.71 10.94
C LEU A 219 15.19 0.89 11.80
N LEU A 220 13.92 0.81 11.42
CA LEU A 220 12.89 0.04 12.12
C LEU A 220 13.13 -1.47 12.03
N ARG A 221 13.49 -2.00 10.85
CA ARG A 221 13.38 -3.43 10.52
C ARG A 221 14.71 -4.13 10.27
N CYS A 222 15.75 -3.43 9.79
CA CYS A 222 17.02 -4.06 9.50
C CYS A 222 17.84 -4.25 10.80
N PRO A 223 18.41 -5.44 11.06
CA PRO A 223 19.21 -5.67 12.26
C PRO A 223 20.56 -4.96 12.19
N ALA A 224 21.15 -4.68 13.36
CA ALA A 224 22.54 -4.23 13.45
C ALA A 224 23.50 -5.45 13.37
N PRO A 225 24.71 -5.30 12.76
CA PRO A 225 25.24 -4.06 12.19
C PRO A 225 24.82 -3.80 10.73
N GLN A 226 24.07 -4.71 10.09
CA GLN A 226 23.74 -4.66 8.66
C GLN A 226 22.95 -3.40 8.28
N CYS A 227 22.16 -2.84 9.22
CA CYS A 227 21.36 -1.63 8.96
C CYS A 227 22.21 -0.45 8.46
N PHE A 228 23.46 -0.30 8.89
CA PHE A 228 24.33 0.78 8.43
C PHE A 228 24.68 0.66 6.95
N GLY A 229 25.09 -0.55 6.52
CA GLY A 229 25.40 -0.80 5.10
C GLY A 229 24.16 -0.69 4.20
N VAL A 230 23.01 -1.21 4.67
CA VAL A 230 21.76 -1.11 3.93
C VAL A 230 21.29 0.36 3.82
N ALA A 231 21.35 1.13 4.91
CA ALA A 231 20.98 2.55 4.89
C ALA A 231 21.86 3.35 3.93
N LEU A 232 23.19 3.18 3.99
CA LEU A 232 24.12 3.83 3.08
C LEU A 232 23.81 3.46 1.61
N PHE A 233 23.60 2.18 1.31
CA PHE A 233 23.23 1.73 -0.02
C PHE A 233 21.94 2.41 -0.51
N ARG A 234 20.91 2.54 0.35
CA ARG A 234 19.65 3.20 0.01
C ARG A 234 19.85 4.69 -0.29
N ILE A 235 20.63 5.39 0.53
CA ILE A 235 20.97 6.81 0.30
C ILE A 235 21.65 6.99 -1.06
N VAL A 236 22.68 6.19 -1.35
CA VAL A 236 23.41 6.25 -2.63
C VAL A 236 22.49 5.95 -3.81
N ARG A 237 21.60 4.95 -3.66
CA ARG A 237 20.61 4.62 -4.69
C ARG A 237 19.64 5.78 -4.97
N GLN A 238 19.14 6.45 -3.94
CA GLN A 238 18.24 7.60 -4.10
C GLN A 238 18.97 8.78 -4.76
N LEU A 239 20.21 9.05 -4.36
CA LEU A 239 21.04 10.07 -5.01
C LEU A 239 21.29 9.72 -6.50
N GLY A 240 21.55 8.45 -6.82
CA GLY A 240 21.67 7.98 -8.19
C GLY A 240 20.41 8.13 -9.01
N TYR A 241 19.23 7.94 -8.39
CA TYR A 241 17.95 8.22 -9.02
C TYR A 241 17.77 9.72 -9.30
N ALA A 242 18.04 10.57 -8.32
CA ALA A 242 17.98 12.03 -8.48
C ALA A 242 18.93 12.51 -9.58
N TRP A 243 20.14 11.96 -9.64
CA TRP A 243 21.12 12.29 -10.68
C TRP A 243 20.58 12.02 -12.11
N LYS A 244 19.89 10.90 -12.29
CA LYS A 244 19.27 10.56 -13.59
C LYS A 244 18.11 11.49 -13.98
N ARG A 245 17.48 12.15 -12.99
CA ARG A 245 16.40 13.12 -13.20
C ARG A 245 16.90 14.54 -13.46
N GLY A 246 18.16 14.83 -13.12
CA GLY A 246 18.80 16.12 -13.37
C GLY A 246 19.27 16.85 -12.11
N LEU A 247 20.05 17.91 -12.31
CA LEU A 247 20.69 18.67 -11.22
C LEU A 247 19.66 19.28 -10.24
N ASP A 248 18.52 19.70 -10.74
CA ASP A 248 17.38 20.19 -9.93
C ASP A 248 16.94 19.20 -8.84
N TRP A 249 17.00 17.91 -9.13
CA TRP A 249 16.67 16.84 -8.18
C TRP A 249 17.80 16.66 -7.17
N VAL A 250 19.04 16.65 -7.65
CA VAL A 250 20.24 16.46 -6.82
C VAL A 250 20.36 17.53 -5.74
N VAL A 251 20.19 18.80 -6.11
CA VAL A 251 20.31 19.93 -5.16
C VAL A 251 19.20 19.92 -4.10
N ARG A 252 18.12 19.17 -4.30
CA ARG A 252 17.00 19.02 -3.37
C ARG A 252 17.10 17.78 -2.48
N GLU A 253 18.04 16.87 -2.73
CA GLU A 253 18.25 15.65 -1.92
C GLU A 253 18.50 15.95 -0.43
N PRO A 254 19.29 16.97 -0.04
CA PRO A 254 19.51 17.29 1.37
C PRO A 254 18.24 17.57 2.16
N ALA A 255 17.15 17.98 1.52
CA ALA A 255 15.89 18.27 2.20
C ALA A 255 15.29 17.03 2.88
N TRP A 256 15.33 15.87 2.21
CA TRP A 256 14.82 14.64 2.84
C TRP A 256 15.82 14.08 3.86
N TRP A 257 17.13 14.28 3.71
CA TRP A 257 18.12 13.89 4.71
C TRP A 257 17.86 14.62 6.03
N LEU A 258 17.66 15.93 5.97
CA LEU A 258 17.31 16.75 7.14
C LEU A 258 15.97 16.32 7.74
N ALA A 259 14.96 16.09 6.91
CA ALA A 259 13.65 15.59 7.36
C ALA A 259 13.77 14.20 8.01
N ALA A 260 14.67 13.34 7.53
CA ALA A 260 14.91 12.03 8.10
C ALA A 260 15.48 12.10 9.53
N LEU A 261 16.36 13.08 9.80
CA LEU A 261 16.93 13.29 11.15
C LEU A 261 15.81 13.50 12.19
N GLY A 262 14.76 14.26 11.83
CA GLY A 262 13.64 14.57 12.73
C GLY A 262 12.82 13.33 13.18
N GLY A 263 12.88 12.23 12.45
CA GLY A 263 12.16 10.99 12.80
C GLY A 263 13.02 9.86 13.35
N ILE A 264 14.35 10.03 13.45
CA ILE A 264 15.26 8.97 13.90
C ILE A 264 14.93 8.52 15.33
N SER A 265 14.70 9.44 16.25
CA SER A 265 14.37 9.11 17.64
C SER A 265 13.12 8.21 17.70
N ARG A 266 12.08 8.57 16.95
CA ARG A 266 10.86 7.79 16.87
C ARG A 266 11.10 6.41 16.23
N ALA A 267 11.83 6.37 15.12
CA ALA A 267 12.18 5.11 14.47
C ALA A 267 13.00 4.18 15.40
N LEU A 268 13.87 4.72 16.24
CA LEU A 268 14.63 3.95 17.23
C LEU A 268 13.76 3.45 18.39
N VAL A 269 12.81 4.25 18.87
CA VAL A 269 11.86 3.83 19.92
C VAL A 269 10.92 2.73 19.41
N GLU A 270 10.41 2.88 18.19
CA GLU A 270 9.50 1.91 17.57
C GLU A 270 10.25 0.74 16.87
N ARG A 271 11.58 0.67 17.03
CA ARG A 271 12.42 -0.32 16.36
C ARG A 271 12.06 -1.75 16.74
N LYS A 272 11.75 -2.55 15.73
CA LYS A 272 11.51 -4.00 15.83
C LYS A 272 12.30 -4.70 14.72
N PRO A 273 13.60 -4.93 14.91
CA PRO A 273 14.46 -5.51 13.87
C PRO A 273 14.10 -6.96 13.63
N LEU A 274 14.15 -7.34 12.37
CA LEU A 274 13.93 -8.70 11.92
C LEU A 274 15.26 -9.48 11.88
N PRO A 275 15.25 -10.82 11.97
CA PRO A 275 16.44 -11.61 11.72
C PRO A 275 17.01 -11.32 10.33
N TRP A 276 18.34 -11.18 10.22
CA TRP A 276 19.00 -10.84 8.95
C TRP A 276 18.65 -11.78 7.80
N ALA A 277 18.55 -13.09 8.06
CA ALA A 277 18.15 -14.06 7.05
C ALA A 277 16.78 -13.73 6.42
N LYS A 278 15.80 -13.36 7.26
CA LYS A 278 14.44 -12.98 6.79
C LYS A 278 14.45 -11.64 6.03
N TYR A 279 15.19 -10.65 6.54
CA TYR A 279 15.32 -9.36 5.86
C TYR A 279 15.98 -9.51 4.48
N ARG A 280 17.06 -10.31 4.39
CA ARG A 280 17.74 -10.63 3.14
C ARG A 280 16.85 -11.40 2.17
N ALA A 281 16.14 -12.42 2.64
CA ALA A 281 15.20 -13.18 1.82
C ALA A 281 14.10 -12.30 1.23
N TRP A 282 13.59 -11.35 2.00
CA TRP A 282 12.64 -10.35 1.48
C TRP A 282 13.28 -9.44 0.41
N MET A 283 14.52 -8.96 0.60
CA MET A 283 15.21 -8.17 -0.43
C MET A 283 15.42 -8.93 -1.74
N GLU A 284 15.64 -10.24 -1.64
CA GLU A 284 15.71 -11.13 -2.80
C GLU A 284 14.35 -11.26 -3.47
N LEU A 285 13.26 -11.46 -2.70
CA LEU A 285 11.89 -11.55 -3.20
C LEU A 285 11.45 -10.27 -3.94
N VAL A 286 11.85 -9.09 -3.44
CA VAL A 286 11.59 -7.80 -4.11
C VAL A 286 12.22 -7.74 -5.51
N ARG A 287 13.38 -8.38 -5.68
CA ARG A 287 14.12 -8.40 -6.97
C ARG A 287 13.68 -9.53 -7.89
N THR A 288 13.34 -10.67 -7.29
CA THR A 288 13.01 -11.89 -8.01
C THR A 288 11.77 -12.50 -7.36
N PRO A 289 10.57 -12.15 -7.85
CA PRO A 289 9.32 -12.75 -7.39
C PRO A 289 9.30 -14.27 -7.58
N ILE A 290 8.55 -14.96 -6.73
CA ILE A 290 8.42 -16.43 -6.70
C ILE A 290 7.06 -16.83 -7.23
N THR A 291 6.99 -17.77 -8.16
CA THR A 291 5.72 -18.27 -8.74
C THR A 291 5.25 -19.58 -8.10
N SER A 292 6.14 -20.33 -7.47
CA SER A 292 5.90 -21.68 -6.91
C SER A 292 5.60 -21.61 -5.41
N GLU A 293 4.53 -22.27 -4.98
CA GLU A 293 4.21 -22.47 -3.54
C GLU A 293 5.30 -23.28 -2.84
N GLU A 294 5.92 -24.23 -3.54
CA GLU A 294 6.99 -25.07 -2.99
C GLU A 294 8.22 -24.21 -2.66
N GLU A 295 8.64 -23.36 -3.61
CA GLU A 295 9.77 -22.43 -3.40
C GLU A 295 9.45 -21.42 -2.29
N TRP A 296 8.22 -20.89 -2.24
CA TRP A 296 7.77 -20.03 -1.17
C TRP A 296 7.89 -20.70 0.19
N ASN A 297 7.34 -21.92 0.31
CA ASN A 297 7.35 -22.67 1.56
C ASN A 297 8.76 -23.05 2.02
N ALA A 298 9.66 -23.40 1.09
CA ALA A 298 11.06 -23.65 1.40
C ALA A 298 11.78 -22.41 1.95
N LYS A 299 11.45 -21.22 1.44
CA LYS A 299 12.13 -19.97 1.78
C LYS A 299 11.52 -19.24 2.99
N PHE A 300 10.19 -19.30 3.15
CA PHE A 300 9.44 -18.51 4.13
C PHE A 300 8.52 -19.36 5.02
N GLY A 301 8.29 -20.62 4.70
CA GLY A 301 7.30 -21.49 5.35
C GLY A 301 7.60 -21.88 6.80
N ALA A 302 8.85 -21.83 7.23
CA ALA A 302 9.30 -22.30 8.55
C ALA A 302 8.98 -21.32 9.72
N GLY A 303 8.02 -20.43 9.58
CA GLY A 303 7.72 -19.40 10.59
C GLY A 303 6.26 -19.21 10.97
N ALA A 304 5.35 -20.05 10.48
CA ALA A 304 3.91 -19.96 10.76
C ALA A 304 3.48 -21.14 11.65
N SER A 305 3.99 -21.19 12.89
CA SER A 305 3.44 -22.05 13.96
C SER A 305 3.13 -21.18 15.17
#